data_9bf56286f4db5cd1920864af4a2a54b5
#
_entry.id   9bf56286f4db5cd1920864af4a2a54b5
#
_cell.length_a   1.000
_cell.length_b   1.000
_cell.length_c   1.000
_cell.angle_alpha   90.00
_cell.angle_beta   90.00
_cell.angle_gamma   90.00
#
_symmetry.space_group_name_H-M   'P 1'
#
loop_
_entity.id
_entity.type
_entity.pdbx_description
1 polymer ?
#
loop_
_entity_poly.entity_id
_entity_poly.type
_entity_poly.pdbx_seq_one_letter_code
_entity_poly.pdbx_strand_id
1 'polypeptide(L)'
;MATIPGALAGSAKLNEKYMDKYEIVCDMGEGFGKWKMGPDEKIMPLIDVANIACGFHAGDYNIMANMVKLAKKYNVKVGSHPGLPDLLGFGRRRFAIPPDEIFNLVMYQTGALKAFLDAEGLPLNHIKPHGELYFYVERDEEVMRAVLRAAQIFKVPVIGAKNAHYEKVAKEMGVDFIQELYLDIDWTEEGKLVPPAQSRPKNPTIIYNDLVEVAETDELTSVSGSKIKFNFGTTPFMLCLHSDMPTALENISKAREATDAVNAKRGYPVKKKY
;
A
#
# COMPACT_ATOMS: atom_id res chain seq x y z
N MET A 1 25.80 -11.55 -22.07
CA MET A 1 24.34 -11.50 -21.76
C MET A 1 23.96 -12.85 -21.17
N ALA A 2 23.85 -12.94 -19.86
CA ALA A 2 23.44 -14.16 -19.19
C ALA A 2 21.90 -14.14 -19.05
N THR A 3 21.25 -15.04 -19.74
CA THR A 3 19.81 -15.27 -19.57
C THR A 3 19.56 -15.87 -18.20
N ILE A 4 18.79 -15.17 -17.37
CA ILE A 4 18.32 -15.68 -16.08
C ILE A 4 17.24 -16.74 -16.37
N PRO A 5 17.45 -18.02 -16.03
CA PRO A 5 16.42 -19.04 -16.20
C PRO A 5 15.47 -18.93 -15.01
N GLY A 6 14.20 -18.75 -15.25
CA GLY A 6 13.15 -18.83 -14.26
C GLY A 6 12.08 -17.77 -14.40
N ALA A 7 11.40 -17.76 -15.54
CA ALA A 7 10.09 -17.11 -15.60
C ALA A 7 9.16 -17.84 -14.63
N LEU A 8 8.72 -17.11 -13.61
CA LEU A 8 7.87 -17.61 -12.56
C LEU A 8 6.53 -18.10 -13.14
N ALA A 9 6.28 -19.39 -13.05
CA ALA A 9 4.93 -19.94 -13.08
C ALA A 9 4.20 -19.52 -11.79
N GLY A 10 3.92 -18.22 -11.64
CA GLY A 10 3.37 -17.64 -10.40
C GLY A 10 2.19 -16.70 -10.60
N SER A 11 2.10 -16.04 -11.75
CA SER A 11 1.11 -14.97 -11.95
C SER A 11 -0.35 -15.42 -11.85
N ALA A 12 -0.70 -16.59 -12.40
CA ALA A 12 -2.08 -17.09 -12.34
C ALA A 12 -2.52 -17.48 -10.91
N LYS A 13 -1.61 -18.04 -10.11
CA LYS A 13 -1.92 -18.45 -8.72
C LYS A 13 -1.97 -17.28 -7.73
N LEU A 14 -1.21 -16.22 -7.98
CA LEU A 14 -1.30 -14.99 -7.17
C LEU A 14 -2.64 -14.27 -7.40
N ASN A 15 -3.11 -14.18 -8.62
CA ASN A 15 -4.37 -13.55 -8.96
C ASN A 15 -5.56 -14.21 -8.24
N GLU A 16 -5.68 -15.55 -8.27
CA GLU A 16 -6.72 -16.26 -7.54
C GLU A 16 -6.70 -16.00 -6.02
N LYS A 17 -5.51 -15.79 -5.45
CA LYS A 17 -5.33 -15.61 -3.99
C LYS A 17 -5.71 -14.22 -3.47
N TYR A 18 -5.64 -13.19 -4.30
CA TYR A 18 -5.93 -11.79 -3.90
C TYR A 18 -7.34 -11.34 -4.27
N MET A 19 -8.03 -12.05 -5.17
CA MET A 19 -9.33 -11.65 -5.70
C MET A 19 -10.52 -11.98 -4.81
N ASP A 20 -10.33 -12.85 -3.87
CA ASP A 20 -11.47 -13.49 -3.22
C ASP A 20 -11.95 -12.75 -1.98
N LYS A 21 -11.13 -11.99 -1.31
CA LYS A 21 -11.52 -11.22 -0.11
C LYS A 21 -10.90 -9.83 -0.12
N TYR A 22 -11.59 -8.89 0.50
CA TYR A 22 -11.00 -7.59 0.77
C TYR A 22 -10.00 -7.66 1.92
N GLU A 23 -8.87 -6.98 1.75
CA GLU A 23 -7.84 -6.81 2.77
C GLU A 23 -7.58 -5.32 3.00
N ILE A 24 -7.43 -4.93 4.27
CA ILE A 24 -7.04 -3.57 4.63
C ILE A 24 -5.52 -3.48 4.64
N VAL A 25 -4.98 -2.53 3.88
CA VAL A 25 -3.57 -2.15 3.90
C VAL A 25 -3.45 -0.76 4.55
N CYS A 26 -2.43 -0.57 5.39
CA CYS A 26 -2.19 0.70 6.06
C CYS A 26 -0.71 1.06 6.05
N ASP A 27 -0.42 2.35 5.85
CA ASP A 27 0.91 2.91 6.00
C ASP A 27 1.22 3.03 7.49
N MET A 28 2.35 2.48 7.94
CA MET A 28 2.66 2.22 9.33
C MET A 28 4.10 2.56 9.67
N GLY A 29 4.34 2.84 10.97
CA GLY A 29 5.70 3.12 11.46
C GLY A 29 6.25 4.45 10.96
N GLU A 30 5.39 5.42 10.70
CA GLU A 30 5.75 6.72 10.14
C GLU A 30 6.14 7.77 11.19
N GLY A 31 6.36 7.38 12.44
CA GLY A 31 7.04 8.22 13.44
C GLY A 31 8.53 8.38 13.14
N PHE A 32 9.25 9.13 13.97
CA PHE A 32 10.70 9.27 13.91
C PHE A 32 11.29 9.59 15.29
N GLY A 33 12.24 8.79 15.77
CA GLY A 33 12.85 8.94 17.07
C GLY A 33 11.81 8.89 18.18
N LYS A 34 11.61 10.02 18.85
CA LYS A 34 10.60 10.15 19.93
C LYS A 34 9.24 10.64 19.44
N TRP A 35 9.12 11.09 18.20
CA TRP A 35 7.86 11.58 17.65
C TRP A 35 7.03 10.44 17.08
N LYS A 36 5.79 10.37 17.51
CA LYS A 36 4.80 9.43 16.97
C LYS A 36 3.92 10.15 15.96
N MET A 37 3.63 9.48 14.83
CA MET A 37 2.72 10.01 13.82
C MET A 37 1.30 9.45 14.00
N GLY A 38 1.16 8.16 14.12
CA GLY A 38 -0.11 7.47 14.28
C GLY A 38 -0.15 6.52 15.49
N PRO A 39 -1.33 5.99 15.81
CA PRO A 39 -1.49 5.00 16.90
C PRO A 39 -1.21 3.57 16.42
N ASP A 40 -0.02 3.31 15.85
CA ASP A 40 0.38 2.06 15.20
C ASP A 40 0.02 0.79 15.99
N GLU A 41 0.26 0.80 17.30
CA GLU A 41 -0.02 -0.34 18.18
C GLU A 41 -1.52 -0.69 18.25
N LYS A 42 -2.39 0.31 18.09
CA LYS A 42 -3.84 0.13 18.10
C LYS A 42 -4.39 -0.23 16.71
N ILE A 43 -3.71 0.23 15.66
CA ILE A 43 -4.10 -0.02 14.26
C ILE A 43 -3.66 -1.41 13.80
N MET A 44 -2.45 -1.86 14.13
CA MET A 44 -1.90 -3.13 13.65
C MET A 44 -2.85 -4.33 13.80
N PRO A 45 -3.58 -4.54 14.92
CA PRO A 45 -4.53 -5.64 15.03
C PRO A 45 -5.75 -5.54 14.09
N LEU A 46 -6.03 -4.36 13.52
CA LEU A 46 -7.20 -4.10 12.68
C LEU A 46 -6.94 -4.30 11.18
N ILE A 47 -5.67 -4.34 10.75
CA ILE A 47 -5.27 -4.41 9.35
C ILE A 47 -4.80 -5.81 8.94
N ASP A 48 -4.75 -6.07 7.65
CA ASP A 48 -4.26 -7.34 7.09
C ASP A 48 -2.84 -7.22 6.54
N VAL A 49 -2.47 -6.01 6.09
CA VAL A 49 -1.21 -5.68 5.43
C VAL A 49 -0.67 -4.35 5.96
N ALA A 50 0.61 -4.28 6.26
CA ALA A 50 1.30 -3.07 6.70
C ALA A 50 2.36 -2.65 5.68
N ASN A 51 2.34 -1.39 5.25
CA ASN A 51 3.43 -0.77 4.50
C ASN A 51 4.34 -0.07 5.51
N ILE A 52 5.50 -0.65 5.82
CA ILE A 52 6.38 -0.11 6.87
C ILE A 52 7.34 0.92 6.30
N ALA A 53 7.31 2.14 6.86
CA ALA A 53 8.24 3.23 6.53
C ALA A 53 9.70 2.80 6.72
N CYS A 54 10.56 3.21 5.78
CA CYS A 54 11.92 2.70 5.66
C CYS A 54 13.02 3.74 5.96
N GLY A 55 12.70 4.79 6.73
CA GLY A 55 13.67 5.71 7.30
C GLY A 55 13.97 6.97 6.47
N PHE A 56 13.49 7.09 5.22
CA PHE A 56 13.78 8.25 4.37
C PHE A 56 12.73 9.36 4.45
N HIS A 57 11.45 9.02 4.37
CA HIS A 57 10.37 9.99 4.59
C HIS A 57 9.91 10.00 6.06
N ALA A 58 9.99 8.87 6.72
CA ALA A 58 9.61 8.63 8.11
C ALA A 58 10.17 7.27 8.57
N GLY A 59 9.99 6.95 9.84
CA GLY A 59 10.51 5.73 10.44
C GLY A 59 11.99 5.84 10.79
N ASP A 60 12.45 4.92 11.59
CA ASP A 60 13.87 4.67 11.89
C ASP A 60 14.08 3.19 12.20
N TYR A 61 15.33 2.79 12.45
CA TYR A 61 15.68 1.38 12.68
C TYR A 61 14.97 0.76 13.90
N ASN A 62 14.69 1.53 14.96
CA ASN A 62 13.97 1.03 16.14
C ASN A 62 12.48 0.89 15.85
N ILE A 63 11.88 1.89 15.19
CA ILE A 63 10.48 1.84 14.77
C ILE A 63 10.27 0.67 13.81
N MET A 64 11.13 0.52 12.80
CA MET A 64 11.07 -0.60 11.85
C MET A 64 11.12 -1.95 12.56
N ALA A 65 12.08 -2.15 13.48
CA ALA A 65 12.18 -3.39 14.27
C ALA A 65 10.91 -3.67 15.09
N ASN A 66 10.35 -2.62 15.71
CA ASN A 66 9.13 -2.75 16.51
C ASN A 66 7.91 -3.05 15.66
N MET A 67 7.77 -2.43 14.48
CA MET A 67 6.67 -2.69 13.55
C MET A 67 6.69 -4.14 13.02
N VAL A 68 7.87 -4.65 12.69
CA VAL A 68 8.02 -6.06 12.25
C VAL A 68 7.59 -7.04 13.34
N LYS A 69 8.00 -6.82 14.60
CA LYS A 69 7.57 -7.64 15.74
C LYS A 69 6.07 -7.55 15.98
N LEU A 70 5.51 -6.34 15.86
CA LEU A 70 4.09 -6.11 16.04
C LEU A 70 3.27 -6.79 14.93
N ALA A 71 3.72 -6.70 13.68
CA ALA A 71 3.10 -7.39 12.55
C ALA A 71 3.13 -8.93 12.74
N LYS A 72 4.27 -9.48 13.20
CA LYS A 72 4.37 -10.89 13.55
C LYS A 72 3.35 -11.30 14.62
N LYS A 73 3.24 -10.52 15.69
CA LYS A 73 2.30 -10.77 16.80
C LYS A 73 0.85 -10.87 16.31
N TYR A 74 0.45 -10.01 15.37
CA TYR A 74 -0.93 -9.93 14.87
C TYR A 74 -1.14 -10.63 13.52
N ASN A 75 -0.14 -11.37 13.04
CA ASN A 75 -0.19 -12.08 11.76
C ASN A 75 -0.56 -11.15 10.58
N VAL A 76 0.10 -9.98 10.53
CA VAL A 76 -0.06 -8.98 9.48
C VAL A 76 1.05 -9.17 8.45
N LYS A 77 0.71 -9.15 7.18
CA LYS A 77 1.68 -9.18 6.07
C LYS A 77 2.45 -7.87 6.04
N VAL A 78 3.72 -7.89 5.67
CA VAL A 78 4.58 -6.70 5.68
C VAL A 78 5.16 -6.43 4.31
N GLY A 79 4.94 -5.21 3.81
CA GLY A 79 5.63 -4.66 2.65
C GLY A 79 6.50 -3.47 3.01
N SER A 80 7.43 -3.15 2.12
CA SER A 80 8.27 -1.95 2.26
C SER A 80 7.56 -0.71 1.72
N HIS A 81 7.74 0.40 2.42
CA HIS A 81 7.18 1.70 2.07
C HIS A 81 8.29 2.74 1.83
N PRO A 82 9.07 2.57 0.72
CA PRO A 82 10.17 3.45 0.42
C PRO A 82 9.67 4.82 -0.04
N GLY A 83 10.26 5.88 0.50
CA GLY A 83 9.98 7.27 0.12
C GLY A 83 11.22 8.02 -0.31
N LEU A 84 11.02 9.24 -0.84
CA LEU A 84 12.13 10.16 -1.12
C LEU A 84 12.79 10.62 0.19
N PRO A 85 14.08 11.03 0.18
CA PRO A 85 14.84 11.43 1.37
C PRO A 85 14.41 12.82 1.86
N ASP A 86 13.23 12.89 2.47
CA ASP A 86 12.56 14.13 2.84
C ASP A 86 11.81 14.01 4.18
N LEU A 87 12.51 13.82 5.28
CA LEU A 87 11.91 13.74 6.62
C LEU A 87 11.09 14.98 6.97
N LEU A 88 11.57 16.19 6.62
CA LEU A 88 10.87 17.45 6.92
C LEU A 88 9.57 17.62 6.13
N GLY A 89 9.51 17.13 4.90
CA GLY A 89 8.34 17.18 4.04
C GLY A 89 7.56 15.88 3.99
N PHE A 90 7.91 14.92 4.85
CA PHE A 90 7.26 13.61 4.92
C PHE A 90 7.25 12.89 3.56
N GLY A 91 8.33 13.03 2.77
CA GLY A 91 8.43 12.45 1.44
C GLY A 91 7.42 12.98 0.41
N ARG A 92 6.73 14.10 0.71
CA ARG A 92 5.66 14.66 -0.15
C ARG A 92 6.10 15.88 -0.97
N ARG A 93 7.38 16.30 -0.87
CA ARG A 93 7.95 17.35 -1.72
C ARG A 93 8.61 16.75 -2.95
N ARG A 94 8.56 17.48 -4.07
CA ARG A 94 9.16 17.05 -5.33
C ARG A 94 10.67 17.16 -5.30
N PHE A 95 11.34 16.09 -5.71
CA PHE A 95 12.78 16.02 -5.97
C PHE A 95 13.01 15.43 -7.36
N ALA A 96 13.94 16.02 -8.10
CA ALA A 96 14.42 15.42 -9.34
C ALA A 96 15.57 14.45 -9.00
N ILE A 97 15.27 13.17 -8.97
CA ILE A 97 16.24 12.11 -8.70
C ILE A 97 16.29 11.19 -9.92
N PRO A 98 17.49 10.94 -10.49
CA PRO A 98 17.63 10.07 -11.65
C PRO A 98 17.12 8.65 -11.40
N PRO A 99 16.58 7.95 -12.42
CA PRO A 99 16.01 6.60 -12.27
C PRO A 99 16.94 5.57 -11.64
N ASP A 100 18.24 5.60 -11.95
CA ASP A 100 19.21 4.67 -11.34
C ASP A 100 19.43 4.96 -9.84
N GLU A 101 19.35 6.22 -9.43
CA GLU A 101 19.39 6.58 -8.01
C GLU A 101 18.08 6.18 -7.31
N ILE A 102 16.93 6.29 -7.98
CA ILE A 102 15.65 5.77 -7.47
C ILE A 102 15.72 4.26 -7.26
N PHE A 103 16.29 3.51 -8.22
CA PHE A 103 16.51 2.08 -8.03
C PHE A 103 17.34 1.81 -6.76
N ASN A 104 18.49 2.48 -6.61
CA ASN A 104 19.36 2.31 -5.44
C ASN A 104 18.66 2.70 -4.14
N LEU A 105 17.88 3.79 -4.16
CA LEU A 105 17.06 4.27 -3.03
C LEU A 105 16.04 3.22 -2.57
N VAL A 106 15.32 2.61 -3.50
CA VAL A 106 14.34 1.56 -3.20
C VAL A 106 15.02 0.29 -2.71
N MET A 107 16.15 -0.10 -3.33
CA MET A 107 16.98 -1.24 -2.90
C MET A 107 17.47 -1.06 -1.46
N TYR A 108 18.00 0.12 -1.12
CA TYR A 108 18.52 0.43 0.21
C TYR A 108 17.43 0.31 1.28
N GLN A 109 16.31 0.98 1.07
CA GLN A 109 15.19 1.03 2.01
C GLN A 109 14.55 -0.35 2.19
N THR A 110 14.23 -1.01 1.08
CA THR A 110 13.62 -2.35 1.11
C THR A 110 14.57 -3.40 1.67
N GLY A 111 15.87 -3.30 1.37
CA GLY A 111 16.91 -4.19 1.90
C GLY A 111 17.04 -4.07 3.42
N ALA A 112 16.95 -2.85 3.96
CA ALA A 112 16.95 -2.63 5.40
C ALA A 112 15.76 -3.33 6.07
N LEU A 113 14.52 -3.11 5.58
CA LEU A 113 13.34 -3.79 6.12
C LEU A 113 13.43 -5.32 5.97
N LYS A 114 13.92 -5.79 4.83
CA LYS A 114 14.08 -7.24 4.57
C LYS A 114 14.97 -7.92 5.61
N ALA A 115 16.05 -7.26 6.05
CA ALA A 115 16.91 -7.79 7.09
C ALA A 115 16.19 -7.97 8.43
N PHE A 116 15.32 -7.02 8.83
CA PHE A 116 14.49 -7.16 10.03
C PHE A 116 13.44 -8.24 9.88
N LEU A 117 12.82 -8.37 8.70
CA LEU A 117 11.87 -9.44 8.42
C LEU A 117 12.53 -10.81 8.51
N ASP A 118 13.73 -10.98 7.94
CA ASP A 118 14.49 -12.24 8.00
C ASP A 118 14.85 -12.62 9.44
N ALA A 119 15.26 -11.65 10.27
CA ALA A 119 15.55 -11.86 11.68
C ALA A 119 14.32 -12.38 12.47
N GLU A 120 13.11 -12.01 12.05
CA GLU A 120 11.86 -12.47 12.67
C GLU A 120 11.21 -13.67 11.94
N GLY A 121 11.81 -14.15 10.85
CA GLY A 121 11.29 -15.26 10.05
C GLY A 121 10.05 -14.91 9.25
N LEU A 122 9.87 -13.64 8.86
CA LEU A 122 8.76 -13.16 8.07
C LEU A 122 9.17 -12.92 6.60
N PRO A 123 8.31 -13.20 5.62
CA PRO A 123 8.56 -12.84 4.24
C PRO A 123 8.29 -11.35 4.00
N LEU A 124 9.04 -10.74 3.07
CA LEU A 124 8.63 -9.49 2.44
C LEU A 124 7.46 -9.76 1.50
N ASN A 125 6.37 -9.00 1.64
CA ASN A 125 5.14 -9.24 0.89
C ASN A 125 5.07 -8.43 -0.42
N HIS A 126 5.47 -7.15 -0.41
CA HIS A 126 5.36 -6.24 -1.55
C HIS A 126 6.24 -5.00 -1.37
N ILE A 127 6.28 -4.15 -2.41
CA ILE A 127 6.82 -2.79 -2.35
C ILE A 127 5.68 -1.83 -2.71
N LYS A 128 5.47 -0.81 -1.87
CA LYS A 128 4.56 0.31 -2.12
C LYS A 128 5.33 1.62 -1.98
N PRO A 129 5.56 2.39 -3.05
CA PRO A 129 6.17 3.72 -2.94
C PRO A 129 5.35 4.65 -2.05
N HIS A 130 6.02 5.53 -1.29
CA HIS A 130 5.39 6.55 -0.45
C HIS A 130 5.35 7.92 -1.12
N GLY A 131 4.28 8.66 -0.87
CA GLY A 131 4.18 10.10 -1.09
C GLY A 131 4.54 10.54 -2.50
N GLU A 132 5.49 11.45 -2.66
CA GLU A 132 5.88 11.96 -3.98
C GLU A 132 6.50 10.88 -4.87
N LEU A 133 7.18 9.88 -4.31
CA LEU A 133 7.71 8.76 -5.11
C LEU A 133 6.57 7.96 -5.77
N TYR A 134 5.44 7.82 -5.08
CA TYR A 134 4.23 7.19 -5.62
C TYR A 134 3.73 7.91 -6.88
N PHE A 135 3.59 9.23 -6.82
CA PHE A 135 3.18 10.02 -7.98
C PHE A 135 4.28 10.14 -9.05
N TYR A 136 5.55 10.09 -8.66
CA TYR A 136 6.68 10.14 -9.60
C TYR A 136 6.69 8.89 -10.48
N VAL A 137 6.47 7.71 -9.89
CA VAL A 137 6.32 6.45 -10.64
C VAL A 137 5.21 6.53 -11.68
N GLU A 138 4.08 7.20 -11.38
CA GLU A 138 2.99 7.34 -12.35
C GLU A 138 3.27 8.33 -13.49
N ARG A 139 4.13 9.32 -13.23
CA ARG A 139 4.43 10.38 -14.21
C ARG A 139 5.62 10.08 -15.12
N ASP A 140 6.51 9.18 -14.70
CA ASP A 140 7.79 8.92 -15.36
C ASP A 140 8.04 7.41 -15.48
N GLU A 141 7.98 6.90 -16.71
CA GLU A 141 8.13 5.47 -16.97
C GLU A 141 9.53 4.94 -16.59
N GLU A 142 10.60 5.73 -16.71
CA GLU A 142 11.94 5.30 -16.32
C GLU A 142 12.04 5.12 -14.80
N VAL A 143 11.40 6.02 -14.04
CA VAL A 143 11.26 5.89 -12.58
C VAL A 143 10.39 4.68 -12.22
N MET A 144 9.29 4.47 -12.94
CA MET A 144 8.46 3.27 -12.78
C MET A 144 9.28 2.00 -13.00
N ARG A 145 10.05 1.93 -14.08
CA ARG A 145 10.92 0.78 -14.39
C ARG A 145 12.00 0.60 -13.32
N ALA A 146 12.52 1.67 -12.74
CA ALA A 146 13.50 1.59 -11.65
C ALA A 146 12.91 0.93 -10.40
N VAL A 147 11.70 1.29 -9.99
CA VAL A 147 10.99 0.65 -8.86
C VAL A 147 10.66 -0.81 -9.20
N LEU A 148 10.19 -1.10 -10.41
CA LEU A 148 9.89 -2.47 -10.85
C LEU A 148 11.14 -3.35 -10.89
N ARG A 149 12.31 -2.83 -11.30
CA ARG A 149 13.60 -3.57 -11.23
C ARG A 149 13.92 -3.97 -9.78
N ALA A 150 13.70 -3.08 -8.80
CA ALA A 150 13.88 -3.44 -7.40
C ALA A 150 12.92 -4.55 -6.97
N ALA A 151 11.64 -4.45 -7.35
CA ALA A 151 10.65 -5.49 -7.08
C ALA A 151 11.03 -6.86 -7.68
N GLN A 152 11.61 -6.89 -8.89
CA GLN A 152 12.14 -8.12 -9.49
C GLN A 152 13.26 -8.75 -8.65
N ILE A 153 14.19 -7.92 -8.11
CA ILE A 153 15.29 -8.42 -7.26
C ILE A 153 14.75 -9.05 -5.99
N PHE A 154 13.78 -8.39 -5.34
CA PHE A 154 13.12 -8.91 -4.14
C PHE A 154 12.08 -10.00 -4.41
N LYS A 155 11.68 -10.21 -5.67
CA LYS A 155 10.67 -11.19 -6.11
C LYS A 155 9.31 -10.98 -5.44
N VAL A 156 8.88 -9.73 -5.39
CA VAL A 156 7.62 -9.32 -4.76
C VAL A 156 6.80 -8.44 -5.72
N PRO A 157 5.47 -8.39 -5.56
CA PRO A 157 4.63 -7.46 -6.30
C PRO A 157 4.89 -6.02 -5.89
N VAL A 158 4.40 -5.09 -6.71
CA VAL A 158 4.24 -3.68 -6.35
C VAL A 158 2.77 -3.36 -6.09
N ILE A 159 2.51 -2.42 -5.18
CA ILE A 159 1.17 -1.89 -4.93
C ILE A 159 1.10 -0.45 -5.45
N GLY A 160 0.00 -0.12 -6.09
CA GLY A 160 -0.29 1.23 -6.58
C GLY A 160 -1.76 1.45 -6.91
N ALA A 161 -2.18 2.70 -7.12
CA ALA A 161 -3.52 3.01 -7.59
C ALA A 161 -3.77 2.39 -8.97
N LYS A 162 -5.05 2.17 -9.29
CA LYS A 162 -5.42 1.65 -10.60
C LYS A 162 -4.86 2.52 -11.72
N ASN A 163 -3.94 1.96 -12.50
CA ASN A 163 -3.25 2.64 -13.58
C ASN A 163 -2.90 1.62 -14.67
N ALA A 164 -3.64 1.67 -15.78
CA ALA A 164 -3.48 0.71 -16.89
C ALA A 164 -2.07 0.72 -17.50
N HIS A 165 -1.39 1.88 -17.50
CA HIS A 165 -0.01 1.98 -17.98
C HIS A 165 0.96 1.28 -17.02
N TYR A 166 0.83 1.52 -15.73
CA TYR A 166 1.67 0.86 -14.72
C TYR A 166 1.48 -0.66 -14.73
N GLU A 167 0.23 -1.12 -14.79
CA GLU A 167 -0.09 -2.55 -14.91
C GLU A 167 0.56 -3.18 -16.16
N LYS A 168 0.48 -2.48 -17.30
CA LYS A 168 1.10 -2.93 -18.55
C LYS A 168 2.61 -3.08 -18.42
N VAL A 169 3.30 -2.04 -17.91
CA VAL A 169 4.77 -2.05 -17.75
C VAL A 169 5.20 -3.09 -16.73
N ALA A 170 4.49 -3.22 -15.60
CA ALA A 170 4.76 -4.25 -14.60
C ALA A 170 4.66 -5.66 -15.22
N LYS A 171 3.60 -5.92 -15.99
CA LYS A 171 3.42 -7.19 -16.71
C LYS A 171 4.53 -7.46 -17.72
N GLU A 172 4.94 -6.45 -18.51
CA GLU A 172 6.06 -6.56 -19.45
C GLU A 172 7.38 -6.92 -18.76
N MET A 173 7.58 -6.42 -17.53
CA MET A 173 8.75 -6.70 -16.71
C MET A 173 8.60 -7.98 -15.85
N GLY A 174 7.48 -8.68 -15.91
CA GLY A 174 7.22 -9.89 -15.11
C GLY A 174 7.09 -9.61 -13.62
N VAL A 175 6.59 -8.43 -13.24
CA VAL A 175 6.28 -8.06 -11.86
C VAL A 175 4.77 -8.03 -11.68
N ASP A 176 4.29 -8.68 -10.62
CA ASP A 176 2.87 -8.63 -10.29
C ASP A 176 2.50 -7.23 -9.76
N PHE A 177 1.36 -6.72 -10.19
CA PHE A 177 0.80 -5.45 -9.76
C PHE A 177 -0.48 -5.68 -8.96
N ILE A 178 -0.56 -5.11 -7.75
CA ILE A 178 -1.74 -5.14 -6.90
C ILE A 178 -2.31 -3.74 -6.85
N GLN A 179 -3.57 -3.60 -7.21
CA GLN A 179 -4.26 -2.32 -7.14
C GLN A 179 -4.64 -2.00 -5.70
N GLU A 180 -4.65 -0.71 -5.36
CA GLU A 180 -5.19 -0.23 -4.10
C GLU A 180 -6.28 0.82 -4.33
N LEU A 181 -7.25 0.82 -3.43
CA LEU A 181 -8.32 1.79 -3.35
C LEU A 181 -8.18 2.57 -2.05
N TYR A 182 -7.96 3.86 -2.16
CA TYR A 182 -7.92 4.76 -1.01
C TYR A 182 -9.34 5.08 -0.55
N LEU A 183 -9.63 4.82 0.73
CA LEU A 183 -10.91 5.12 1.34
C LEU A 183 -10.92 6.43 2.13
N ASP A 184 -9.77 6.86 2.61
CA ASP A 184 -9.61 8.08 3.44
C ASP A 184 -9.14 9.32 2.66
N ILE A 185 -8.92 9.17 1.34
CA ILE A 185 -8.56 10.23 0.42
C ILE A 185 -9.65 10.35 -0.67
N ASP A 186 -9.93 11.59 -1.09
CA ASP A 186 -10.88 11.84 -2.16
C ASP A 186 -10.34 11.45 -3.55
N TRP A 187 -11.28 11.20 -4.45
CA TRP A 187 -11.03 10.90 -5.85
C TRP A 187 -11.62 12.00 -6.74
N THR A 188 -10.92 12.34 -7.83
CA THR A 188 -11.49 13.18 -8.89
C THR A 188 -12.47 12.39 -9.75
N GLU A 189 -13.27 13.04 -10.57
CA GLU A 189 -14.21 12.37 -11.48
C GLU A 189 -13.54 11.53 -12.56
N GLU A 190 -12.26 11.78 -12.86
CA GLU A 190 -11.43 11.00 -13.77
C GLU A 190 -10.79 9.75 -13.07
N GLY A 191 -11.12 9.51 -11.80
CA GLY A 191 -10.56 8.39 -11.04
C GLY A 191 -9.11 8.58 -10.61
N LYS A 192 -8.66 9.83 -10.43
CA LYS A 192 -7.33 10.15 -9.88
C LYS A 192 -7.43 10.53 -8.41
N LEU A 193 -6.39 10.22 -7.65
CA LEU A 193 -6.30 10.63 -6.26
C LEU A 193 -6.18 12.17 -6.13
N VAL A 194 -6.96 12.74 -5.23
CA VAL A 194 -6.77 14.11 -4.76
C VAL A 194 -5.60 14.11 -3.78
N PRO A 195 -4.63 15.04 -3.88
CA PRO A 195 -3.53 15.07 -2.91
C PRO A 195 -4.04 15.14 -1.46
N PRO A 196 -3.43 14.41 -0.51
CA PRO A 196 -3.92 14.34 0.88
C PRO A 196 -4.18 15.68 1.54
N ALA A 197 -3.31 16.69 1.29
CA ALA A 197 -3.46 18.04 1.82
C ALA A 197 -4.69 18.81 1.26
N GLN A 198 -5.31 18.32 0.19
CA GLN A 198 -6.48 18.92 -0.48
C GLN A 198 -7.72 18.03 -0.33
N SER A 199 -7.57 16.81 0.14
CA SER A 199 -8.68 15.88 0.39
C SER A 199 -9.51 16.35 1.59
N ARG A 200 -10.82 16.15 1.50
CA ARG A 200 -11.72 16.40 2.62
C ARG A 200 -11.55 15.34 3.68
N PRO A 201 -11.56 15.71 4.97
CA PRO A 201 -11.52 14.71 6.04
C PRO A 201 -12.69 13.74 5.93
N LYS A 202 -12.38 12.44 5.90
CA LYS A 202 -13.38 11.38 5.96
C LYS A 202 -13.68 11.03 7.41
N ASN A 203 -14.94 10.69 7.68
CA ASN A 203 -15.35 10.18 8.98
C ASN A 203 -15.67 8.66 8.92
N PRO A 204 -15.78 7.97 10.05
CA PRO A 204 -16.02 6.53 10.07
C PRO A 204 -17.26 6.06 9.31
N THR A 205 -18.34 6.85 9.30
CA THR A 205 -19.57 6.51 8.57
C THR A 205 -19.35 6.56 7.06
N ILE A 206 -18.63 7.57 6.57
CA ILE A 206 -18.28 7.67 5.15
C ILE A 206 -17.41 6.47 4.74
N ILE A 207 -16.37 6.14 5.53
CA ILE A 207 -15.49 5.00 5.27
C ILE A 207 -16.30 3.70 5.15
N TYR A 208 -17.21 3.45 6.07
CA TYR A 208 -18.07 2.26 6.04
C TYR A 208 -18.92 2.21 4.77
N ASN A 209 -19.61 3.30 4.46
CA ASN A 209 -20.51 3.39 3.31
C ASN A 209 -19.75 3.27 1.98
N ASP A 210 -18.63 3.97 1.82
CA ASP A 210 -17.78 3.93 0.63
C ASP A 210 -17.28 2.49 0.37
N LEU A 211 -16.88 1.77 1.44
CA LEU A 211 -16.43 0.39 1.31
C LEU A 211 -17.55 -0.55 0.88
N VAL A 212 -18.73 -0.43 1.49
CA VAL A 212 -19.90 -1.24 1.12
C VAL A 212 -20.35 -0.93 -0.30
N GLU A 213 -20.38 0.35 -0.69
CA GLU A 213 -20.71 0.77 -2.04
C GLU A 213 -19.79 0.16 -3.08
N VAL A 214 -18.48 0.26 -2.88
CA VAL A 214 -17.48 -0.36 -3.78
C VAL A 214 -17.69 -1.88 -3.87
N ALA A 215 -17.96 -2.52 -2.75
CA ALA A 215 -18.17 -3.98 -2.72
C ALA A 215 -19.40 -4.44 -3.49
N GLU A 216 -20.44 -3.63 -3.56
CA GLU A 216 -21.72 -3.94 -4.19
C GLU A 216 -21.80 -3.45 -5.65
N THR A 217 -21.19 -2.31 -5.96
CA THR A 217 -21.37 -1.62 -7.26
C THR A 217 -20.08 -1.44 -8.06
N ASP A 218 -18.90 -1.63 -7.45
CA ASP A 218 -17.60 -1.30 -8.03
C ASP A 218 -17.43 0.20 -8.31
N GLU A 219 -18.15 1.05 -7.57
CA GLU A 219 -18.20 2.50 -7.74
C GLU A 219 -17.95 3.25 -6.44
N LEU A 220 -17.38 4.45 -6.55
CA LEU A 220 -17.31 5.44 -5.47
C LEU A 220 -17.83 6.80 -5.94
N THR A 221 -18.18 7.65 -4.98
CA THR A 221 -18.55 9.04 -5.23
C THR A 221 -17.31 9.93 -5.21
N SER A 222 -17.04 10.63 -6.31
CA SER A 222 -15.95 11.60 -6.46
C SER A 222 -16.16 12.85 -5.62
N VAL A 223 -15.14 13.72 -5.56
CA VAL A 223 -15.20 15.02 -4.92
C VAL A 223 -16.27 15.94 -5.53
N SER A 224 -16.58 15.79 -6.83
CA SER A 224 -17.62 16.54 -7.54
C SER A 224 -19.03 15.95 -7.36
N GLY A 225 -19.17 14.78 -6.72
CA GLY A 225 -20.43 14.07 -6.58
C GLY A 225 -20.74 13.08 -7.71
N SER A 226 -19.89 12.97 -8.71
CA SER A 226 -20.04 12.01 -9.82
C SER A 226 -19.65 10.61 -9.37
N LYS A 227 -20.27 9.57 -9.96
CA LYS A 227 -19.86 8.19 -9.72
C LYS A 227 -18.64 7.83 -10.57
N ILE A 228 -17.66 7.20 -9.94
CA ILE A 228 -16.45 6.66 -10.57
C ILE A 228 -16.57 5.15 -10.53
N LYS A 229 -16.52 4.50 -11.68
CA LYS A 229 -16.47 3.04 -11.78
C LYS A 229 -15.02 2.58 -11.90
N PHE A 230 -14.55 1.80 -10.93
CA PHE A 230 -13.17 1.33 -10.91
C PHE A 230 -12.94 0.12 -11.81
N ASN A 231 -13.94 -0.70 -12.05
CA ASN A 231 -13.84 -1.95 -12.83
C ASN A 231 -12.72 -2.85 -12.30
N PHE A 232 -12.64 -3.03 -10.98
CA PHE A 232 -11.68 -3.95 -10.37
C PHE A 232 -11.92 -5.36 -10.88
N GLY A 233 -13.20 -5.76 -11.00
CA GLY A 233 -13.60 -7.03 -11.57
C GLY A 233 -12.85 -8.19 -10.95
N THR A 234 -12.01 -8.81 -11.77
CA THR A 234 -11.13 -9.92 -11.37
C THR A 234 -9.72 -9.47 -10.99
N THR A 235 -9.44 -8.17 -10.96
CA THR A 235 -8.11 -7.65 -10.59
C THR A 235 -7.96 -7.60 -9.08
N PRO A 236 -6.86 -8.12 -8.51
CA PRO A 236 -6.58 -7.99 -7.09
C PRO A 236 -6.50 -6.53 -6.66
N PHE A 237 -7.16 -6.18 -5.57
CA PHE A 237 -7.00 -4.84 -4.97
C PHE A 237 -7.07 -4.90 -3.45
N MET A 238 -6.51 -3.88 -2.82
CA MET A 238 -6.50 -3.69 -1.37
C MET A 238 -7.17 -2.37 -1.00
N LEU A 239 -7.69 -2.31 0.21
CA LEU A 239 -8.32 -1.11 0.77
C LEU A 239 -7.28 -0.33 1.56
N CYS A 240 -6.83 0.80 1.03
CA CYS A 240 -5.77 1.61 1.64
C CYS A 240 -6.35 2.67 2.59
N LEU A 241 -5.76 2.75 3.79
CA LEU A 241 -5.99 3.81 4.78
C LEU A 241 -4.64 4.20 5.40
N HIS A 242 -4.55 5.44 5.90
CA HIS A 242 -3.33 6.02 6.45
C HIS A 242 -3.39 6.17 7.96
N SER A 243 -2.28 5.89 8.64
CA SER A 243 -2.17 6.03 10.11
C SER A 243 -1.94 7.48 10.56
N ASP A 244 -1.47 8.36 9.67
CA ASP A 244 -1.15 9.76 9.93
C ASP A 244 -2.38 10.70 9.92
N MET A 245 -3.56 10.19 9.55
CA MET A 245 -4.79 10.98 9.50
C MET A 245 -5.38 11.21 10.91
N PRO A 246 -6.00 12.38 11.17
CA PRO A 246 -6.53 12.73 12.51
C PRO A 246 -7.52 11.71 13.10
N THR A 247 -8.33 11.05 12.25
CA THR A 247 -9.36 10.06 12.62
C THR A 247 -8.97 8.65 12.21
N ALA A 248 -7.67 8.37 12.07
CA ALA A 248 -7.17 7.10 11.53
C ALA A 248 -7.70 5.88 12.27
N LEU A 249 -7.64 5.86 13.60
CA LEU A 249 -8.06 4.70 14.39
C LEU A 249 -9.55 4.40 14.23
N GLU A 250 -10.38 5.44 14.30
CA GLU A 250 -11.83 5.34 14.15
C GLU A 250 -12.21 4.89 12.73
N ASN A 251 -11.58 5.48 11.71
CA ASN A 251 -11.78 5.16 10.32
C ASN A 251 -11.37 3.71 10.01
N ILE A 252 -10.19 3.28 10.46
CA ILE A 252 -9.69 1.92 10.25
C ILE A 252 -10.55 0.90 11.02
N SER A 253 -11.01 1.25 12.22
CA SER A 253 -11.96 0.39 12.96
C SER A 253 -13.26 0.17 12.20
N LYS A 254 -13.79 1.21 11.56
CA LYS A 254 -15.01 1.10 10.73
C LYS A 254 -14.73 0.41 9.40
N ALA A 255 -13.59 0.64 8.78
CA ALA A 255 -13.17 -0.12 7.61
C ALA A 255 -13.07 -1.62 7.92
N ARG A 256 -12.53 -2.00 9.10
CA ARG A 256 -12.48 -3.40 9.54
C ARG A 256 -13.87 -4.00 9.70
N GLU A 257 -14.79 -3.29 10.34
CA GLU A 257 -16.18 -3.72 10.51
C GLU A 257 -16.86 -3.98 9.14
N ALA A 258 -16.75 -3.03 8.21
CA ALA A 258 -17.30 -3.16 6.87
C ALA A 258 -16.64 -4.28 6.06
N THR A 259 -15.30 -4.39 6.12
CA THR A 259 -14.55 -5.45 5.43
C THR A 259 -14.95 -6.83 5.92
N ASP A 260 -15.13 -7.01 7.24
CA ASP A 260 -15.56 -8.28 7.81
C ASP A 260 -16.97 -8.63 7.38
N ALA A 261 -17.90 -7.65 7.34
CA ALA A 261 -19.26 -7.84 6.88
C ALA A 261 -19.33 -8.24 5.39
N VAL A 262 -18.57 -7.56 4.54
CA VAL A 262 -18.48 -7.86 3.11
C VAL A 262 -17.84 -9.23 2.87
N ASN A 263 -16.74 -9.53 3.53
CA ASN A 263 -16.07 -10.81 3.41
C ASN A 263 -16.96 -11.98 3.89
N ALA A 264 -17.67 -11.80 5.00
CA ALA A 264 -18.61 -12.81 5.50
C ALA A 264 -19.74 -13.11 4.50
N LYS A 265 -20.33 -12.09 3.86
CA LYS A 265 -21.32 -12.26 2.78
C LYS A 265 -20.76 -13.06 1.58
N ARG A 266 -19.45 -13.01 1.35
CA ARG A 266 -18.74 -13.72 0.28
C ARG A 266 -18.23 -15.10 0.71
N GLY A 267 -18.45 -15.52 1.97
CA GLY A 267 -18.03 -16.81 2.50
C GLY A 267 -16.60 -16.87 3.02
N TYR A 268 -15.95 -15.72 3.22
CA TYR A 268 -14.58 -15.65 3.77
C TYR A 268 -14.57 -15.48 5.29
N PRO A 269 -13.56 -16.04 5.97
CA PRO A 269 -13.44 -15.87 7.40
C PRO A 269 -13.14 -14.40 7.76
N VAL A 270 -13.81 -13.91 8.78
CA VAL A 270 -13.52 -12.60 9.38
C VAL A 270 -12.21 -12.62 10.15
N LYS A 271 -11.54 -11.48 10.27
CA LYS A 271 -10.32 -11.38 11.06
C LYS A 271 -10.61 -11.63 12.53
N LYS A 272 -9.82 -12.49 13.17
CA LYS A 272 -9.94 -12.73 14.63
C LYS A 272 -9.71 -11.42 15.38
N LYS A 273 -10.63 -11.10 16.30
CA LYS A 273 -10.40 -10.02 17.27
C LYS A 273 -9.34 -10.48 18.29
N TYR A 274 -8.34 -9.64 18.52
CA TYR A 274 -7.28 -9.85 19.52
C TYR A 274 -7.58 -9.08 20.79
#